data_c64a237173a7455b179c8ecb14d47d37
#
_entry.id   c64a237173a7455b179c8ecb14d47d37
#
_cell.length_a   1.000
_cell.length_b   1.000
_cell.length_c   1.000
_cell.angle_alpha   90.00
_cell.angle_beta   90.00
_cell.angle_gamma   90.00
#
_symmetry.space_group_name_H-M   'P 1'
#
loop_
_entity.id
_entity.type
_entity.pdbx_description
1 polymer ?
#
loop_
_entity_poly.entity_id
_entity_poly.type
_entity_poly.pdbx_seq_one_letter_code
_entity_poly.pdbx_strand_id
1 'polypeptide(L)'
;MDINEQIFYKAELLTKGMRASDVAKSLLFSEFPDFFTKGIMHSLNVRFSETNCNVSIADDFAHESPYLLDVKDGQFFITDGQKSFPVSFFGALPHTGTVVDDFARLHSTGCVTIWPSSNCCYDKPNEKCKFCSIVKESETPLDADVLSEAIKKLFELSKDNMLNFSGGTYKNPDAMADYWIDLVKKIRAFSPAKIAIEFAPPSDLQKIVKMKEAGVDVAIMNLEVANDDLRKKICPGKSKISYDHYYNAFNKAVEVFGWGQVSSVLIAGIQPKEDIMSECEKMAKIGVFPTVMPIRPLDNAPVDLNTRCDPDDLIEIATHLAKLLVKYNLDFKKQEGCTKCGGCSIENDCYRKELQNA
;
A
#
# COMPACT_ATOMS: atom_id res chain seq x y z
N MET A 1 4.03 19.95 16.31
CA MET A 1 2.79 19.16 16.13
C MET A 1 2.90 17.96 17.08
N ASP A 2 1.95 17.79 17.99
CA ASP A 2 1.93 16.63 18.89
C ASP A 2 1.38 15.38 18.16
N ILE A 3 1.42 14.21 18.83
CA ILE A 3 1.01 12.94 18.19
C ILE A 3 -0.48 12.90 17.86
N ASN A 4 -1.36 13.57 18.60
CA ASN A 4 -2.80 13.62 18.31
C ASN A 4 -3.07 14.46 17.08
N GLU A 5 -2.42 15.61 16.96
CA GLU A 5 -2.48 16.44 15.76
C GLU A 5 -1.93 15.72 14.52
N GLN A 6 -0.84 14.95 14.67
CA GLN A 6 -0.30 14.15 13.57
C GLN A 6 -1.31 13.10 13.08
N ILE A 7 -1.92 12.36 14.02
CA ILE A 7 -2.95 11.36 13.72
C ILE A 7 -4.15 12.03 13.00
N PHE A 8 -4.63 13.15 13.54
CA PHE A 8 -5.76 13.89 12.98
C PHE A 8 -5.47 14.35 11.53
N TYR A 9 -4.39 15.13 11.33
CA TYR A 9 -4.08 15.65 9.99
C TYR A 9 -3.77 14.53 8.99
N LYS A 10 -3.15 13.45 9.43
CA LYS A 10 -2.90 12.31 8.56
C LYS A 10 -4.19 11.59 8.16
N ALA A 11 -5.13 11.38 9.09
CA ALA A 11 -6.43 10.80 8.78
C ALA A 11 -7.20 11.67 7.76
N GLU A 12 -7.23 12.97 7.99
CA GLU A 12 -7.83 13.95 7.11
C GLU A 12 -7.22 13.93 5.69
N LEU A 13 -5.89 13.97 5.59
CA LEU A 13 -5.19 13.96 4.31
C LEU A 13 -5.36 12.62 3.55
N LEU A 14 -5.37 11.50 4.25
CA LEU A 14 -5.60 10.18 3.65
C LEU A 14 -7.01 10.02 3.09
N THR A 15 -8.01 10.63 3.74
CA THR A 15 -9.43 10.49 3.37
C THR A 15 -9.93 11.57 2.42
N LYS A 16 -9.37 12.78 2.50
CA LYS A 16 -9.83 13.94 1.72
C LYS A 16 -8.85 14.35 0.62
N GLY A 17 -7.63 13.81 0.63
CA GLY A 17 -6.58 14.27 -0.29
C GLY A 17 -6.14 15.72 0.00
N MET A 18 -5.48 16.35 -0.97
CA MET A 18 -5.12 17.77 -0.94
C MET A 18 -5.13 18.37 -2.35
N ARG A 19 -5.31 19.67 -2.43
CA ARG A 19 -5.09 20.46 -3.65
C ARG A 19 -3.65 20.98 -3.67
N ALA A 20 -3.16 21.47 -4.80
CA ALA A 20 -1.90 22.19 -4.87
C ALA A 20 -2.07 23.55 -5.54
N SER A 21 -1.38 24.57 -5.03
CA SER A 21 -1.28 25.87 -5.69
C SER A 21 -0.50 25.77 -7.00
N ASP A 22 -0.65 26.74 -7.90
CA ASP A 22 0.10 26.74 -9.17
C ASP A 22 1.61 26.87 -8.94
N VAL A 23 2.02 27.56 -7.87
CA VAL A 23 3.43 27.67 -7.47
C VAL A 23 3.94 26.30 -7.01
N ALA A 24 3.20 25.61 -6.15
CA ALA A 24 3.56 24.28 -5.69
C ALA A 24 3.63 23.27 -6.84
N LYS A 25 2.65 23.30 -7.76
CA LYS A 25 2.66 22.45 -8.98
C LYS A 25 3.91 22.71 -9.83
N SER A 26 4.24 23.99 -10.09
CA SER A 26 5.40 24.35 -10.91
C SER A 26 6.70 23.84 -10.32
N LEU A 27 6.88 23.95 -8.99
CA LEU A 27 8.06 23.44 -8.31
C LEU A 27 8.09 21.90 -8.28
N LEU A 28 6.95 21.24 -8.00
CA LEU A 28 6.86 19.78 -8.06
C LEU A 28 7.21 19.24 -9.44
N PHE A 29 6.74 19.89 -10.52
CA PHE A 29 7.10 19.51 -11.89
C PHE A 29 8.59 19.66 -12.19
N SER A 30 9.25 20.66 -11.62
CA SER A 30 10.69 20.85 -11.81
C SER A 30 11.53 19.82 -11.04
N GLU A 31 11.10 19.44 -9.84
CA GLU A 31 11.81 18.47 -8.99
C GLU A 31 11.43 17.02 -9.31
N PHE A 32 10.18 16.77 -9.71
CA PHE A 32 9.61 15.46 -9.96
C PHE A 32 8.79 15.45 -11.27
N PRO A 33 9.44 15.56 -12.45
CA PRO A 33 8.72 15.72 -13.73
C PRO A 33 7.77 14.57 -14.06
N ASP A 34 8.06 13.37 -13.58
CA ASP A 34 7.26 12.16 -13.82
C ASP A 34 6.09 11.99 -12.84
N PHE A 35 5.97 12.84 -11.84
CA PHE A 35 5.00 12.69 -10.77
C PHE A 35 3.54 12.69 -11.25
N PHE A 36 3.20 13.58 -12.19
CA PHE A 36 1.85 13.72 -12.72
C PHE A 36 1.55 12.85 -13.95
N THR A 37 2.58 12.24 -14.54
CA THR A 37 2.46 11.50 -15.81
C THR A 37 2.52 10.00 -15.64
N LYS A 38 3.03 9.51 -14.51
CA LYS A 38 3.31 8.08 -14.30
C LYS A 38 2.85 7.63 -12.91
N GLY A 39 1.99 6.66 -12.85
CA GLY A 39 1.61 5.99 -11.61
C GLY A 39 0.14 5.59 -11.55
N ILE A 40 -0.13 4.51 -10.83
CA ILE A 40 -1.47 3.97 -10.62
C ILE A 40 -2.30 4.87 -9.70
N MET A 41 -1.63 5.65 -8.83
CA MET A 41 -2.27 6.58 -7.90
C MET A 41 -1.59 7.94 -8.01
N HIS A 42 -2.34 8.97 -8.32
CA HIS A 42 -1.89 10.36 -8.37
C HIS A 42 -1.68 10.93 -6.96
N SER A 43 -0.75 10.32 -6.21
CA SER A 43 -0.52 10.64 -4.81
C SER A 43 0.94 11.05 -4.54
N LEU A 44 1.11 11.99 -3.62
CA LEU A 44 2.41 12.43 -3.10
C LEU A 44 2.73 11.75 -1.77
N ASN A 45 3.96 11.30 -1.64
CA ASN A 45 4.49 10.87 -0.36
C ASN A 45 5.11 12.06 0.36
N VAL A 46 4.45 12.53 1.39
CA VAL A 46 4.88 13.66 2.20
C VAL A 46 5.29 13.19 3.60
N ARG A 47 6.23 13.93 4.18
CA ARG A 47 6.57 13.82 5.60
C ARG A 47 6.25 15.13 6.28
N PHE A 48 5.55 15.07 7.40
CA PHE A 48 5.38 16.17 8.33
C PHE A 48 5.57 15.70 9.76
N SER A 49 6.27 16.50 10.58
CA SER A 49 6.69 16.07 11.89
C SER A 49 7.40 14.70 11.85
N GLU A 50 6.89 13.68 12.51
CA GLU A 50 7.47 12.32 12.54
C GLU A 50 6.65 11.29 11.75
N THR A 51 5.70 11.73 10.93
CA THR A 51 4.82 10.84 10.19
C THR A 51 4.98 10.94 8.67
N ASN A 52 4.78 9.83 7.99
CA ASN A 52 4.72 9.73 6.54
C ASN A 52 3.25 9.66 6.12
N CYS A 53 2.90 10.29 5.01
CA CYS A 53 1.55 10.26 4.47
C CYS A 53 1.57 10.20 2.95
N ASN A 54 0.84 9.25 2.38
CA ASN A 54 0.60 9.16 0.94
C ASN A 54 -0.72 9.85 0.60
N VAL A 55 -0.66 11.07 0.09
CA VAL A 55 -1.82 11.95 -0.10
C VAL A 55 -2.19 12.03 -1.57
N SER A 56 -3.45 11.76 -1.93
CA SER A 56 -3.96 12.00 -3.28
C SER A 56 -4.01 13.49 -3.57
N ILE A 57 -3.54 13.89 -4.76
CA ILE A 57 -3.42 15.29 -5.15
C ILE A 57 -4.03 15.60 -6.52
N ALA A 58 -4.13 14.61 -7.39
CA ALA A 58 -4.62 14.80 -8.75
C ALA A 58 -5.90 14.01 -9.06
N ASP A 59 -6.36 13.15 -8.15
CA ASP A 59 -7.64 12.46 -8.29
C ASP A 59 -8.80 13.44 -8.08
N ASP A 60 -9.92 13.22 -8.78
CA ASP A 60 -11.08 14.11 -8.77
C ASP A 60 -11.60 14.41 -7.36
N PHE A 61 -11.62 13.40 -6.49
CA PHE A 61 -12.10 13.60 -5.12
C PHE A 61 -11.22 14.56 -4.29
N ALA A 62 -9.97 14.76 -4.65
CA ALA A 62 -9.05 15.65 -3.96
C ALA A 62 -9.25 17.13 -4.35
N HIS A 63 -9.95 17.41 -5.44
CA HIS A 63 -10.21 18.78 -5.91
C HIS A 63 -11.07 19.60 -4.94
N GLU A 64 -11.90 18.93 -4.13
CA GLU A 64 -12.73 19.57 -3.11
C GLU A 64 -12.11 19.61 -1.72
N SER A 65 -10.87 19.10 -1.59
CA SER A 65 -10.17 19.06 -0.30
C SER A 65 -10.00 20.46 0.30
N PRO A 66 -10.22 20.62 1.62
CA PRO A 66 -9.90 21.88 2.30
C PRO A 66 -8.38 22.11 2.39
N TYR A 67 -7.56 21.05 2.23
CA TYR A 67 -6.13 21.10 2.36
C TYR A 67 -5.46 21.57 1.07
N LEU A 68 -4.54 22.52 1.20
CA LEU A 68 -3.78 23.09 0.09
C LEU A 68 -2.28 22.91 0.36
N LEU A 69 -1.59 22.25 -0.58
CA LEU A 69 -0.13 22.30 -0.67
C LEU A 69 0.26 23.62 -1.32
N ASP A 70 1.10 24.38 -0.65
CA ASP A 70 1.60 25.67 -1.14
C ASP A 70 3.08 25.84 -0.80
N VAL A 71 3.68 26.94 -1.27
CA VAL A 71 5.10 27.27 -1.09
C VAL A 71 5.25 28.67 -0.52
N LYS A 72 6.05 28.80 0.52
CA LYS A 72 6.49 30.07 1.08
C LYS A 72 7.97 30.03 1.34
N ASP A 73 8.69 31.05 0.85
CA ASP A 73 10.15 31.20 1.00
C ASP A 73 10.92 29.93 0.53
N GLY A 74 10.45 29.28 -0.53
CA GLY A 74 11.02 28.05 -1.09
C GLY A 74 10.73 26.78 -0.28
N GLN A 75 9.92 26.86 0.77
CA GLN A 75 9.54 25.72 1.60
C GLN A 75 8.09 25.31 1.33
N PHE A 76 7.85 24.00 1.15
CA PHE A 76 6.51 23.46 1.03
C PHE A 76 5.82 23.37 2.38
N PHE A 77 4.53 23.66 2.40
CA PHE A 77 3.66 23.51 3.55
C PHE A 77 2.25 23.09 3.14
N ILE A 78 1.53 22.44 4.04
CA ILE A 78 0.10 22.16 3.88
C ILE A 78 -0.68 23.10 4.80
N THR A 79 -1.78 23.64 4.29
CA THR A 79 -2.69 24.51 5.06
C THR A 79 -4.15 24.17 4.82
N ASP A 80 -4.98 24.31 5.85
CA ASP A 80 -6.46 24.31 5.79
C ASP A 80 -7.07 25.71 5.85
N GLY A 81 -6.21 26.76 5.79
CA GLY A 81 -6.59 28.17 5.94
C GLY A 81 -6.58 28.66 7.40
N GLN A 82 -6.56 27.78 8.38
CA GLN A 82 -6.46 28.12 9.82
C GLN A 82 -5.09 27.74 10.38
N LYS A 83 -4.60 26.57 10.03
CA LYS A 83 -3.30 26.06 10.44
C LYS A 83 -2.45 25.73 9.22
N SER A 84 -1.15 25.96 9.35
CA SER A 84 -0.17 25.59 8.35
C SER A 84 0.98 24.81 9.01
N PHE A 85 1.50 23.80 8.32
CA PHE A 85 2.66 23.06 8.78
C PHE A 85 3.59 22.69 7.62
N PRO A 86 4.90 22.71 7.86
CA PRO A 86 5.89 22.39 6.82
C PRO A 86 5.83 20.91 6.47
N VAL A 87 6.10 20.61 5.18
CA VAL A 87 6.21 19.26 4.66
C VAL A 87 7.49 19.09 3.84
N SER A 88 7.96 17.85 3.77
CA SER A 88 9.05 17.43 2.90
C SER A 88 8.67 16.20 2.11
N PHE A 89 9.40 15.93 1.03
CA PHE A 89 9.19 14.79 0.15
C PHE A 89 10.35 13.79 0.26
N PHE A 90 10.12 12.56 -0.18
CA PHE A 90 11.12 11.50 -0.10
C PHE A 90 12.11 11.47 -1.26
N GLY A 91 11.96 12.35 -2.22
CA GLY A 91 12.75 12.34 -3.45
C GLY A 91 12.16 11.42 -4.52
N ALA A 92 12.92 11.20 -5.59
CA ALA A 92 12.58 10.33 -6.70
C ALA A 92 13.62 9.21 -6.84
N LEU A 93 13.26 8.14 -7.52
CA LEU A 93 14.23 7.13 -7.96
C LEU A 93 15.14 7.75 -9.03
N PRO A 94 16.42 7.35 -9.07
CA PRO A 94 17.31 7.75 -10.15
C PRO A 94 16.79 7.17 -11.48
N HIS A 95 16.93 7.95 -12.56
CA HIS A 95 16.59 7.47 -13.90
C HIS A 95 17.60 6.41 -14.34
N THR A 96 17.11 5.23 -14.67
CA THR A 96 17.94 4.08 -15.04
C THR A 96 18.06 3.88 -16.55
N GLY A 97 17.15 4.43 -17.33
CA GLY A 97 17.00 4.16 -18.77
C GLY A 97 16.46 2.74 -19.02
N THR A 98 15.74 2.16 -18.08
CA THR A 98 15.15 0.81 -18.17
C THR A 98 13.66 0.82 -17.83
N VAL A 99 13.00 -0.34 -17.94
CA VAL A 99 11.57 -0.51 -17.61
C VAL A 99 11.23 -0.12 -16.16
N VAL A 100 12.19 -0.12 -15.25
CA VAL A 100 11.98 0.31 -13.86
C VAL A 100 11.53 1.78 -13.79
N ASP A 101 11.96 2.63 -14.71
CA ASP A 101 11.58 4.04 -14.73
C ASP A 101 10.07 4.23 -14.93
N ASP A 102 9.40 3.30 -15.60
CA ASP A 102 7.96 3.35 -15.85
C ASP A 102 7.15 2.60 -14.77
N PHE A 103 7.69 1.52 -14.21
CA PHE A 103 6.96 0.58 -13.35
C PHE A 103 7.38 0.60 -11.89
N ALA A 104 8.29 1.48 -11.47
CA ALA A 104 8.71 1.61 -10.06
C ALA A 104 8.54 3.04 -9.54
N ARG A 105 8.29 3.14 -8.23
CA ARG A 105 8.23 4.42 -7.50
C ARG A 105 8.86 4.27 -6.13
N LEU A 106 9.50 5.33 -5.68
CA LEU A 106 9.91 5.46 -4.29
C LEU A 106 8.65 5.78 -3.46
N HIS A 107 8.20 4.82 -2.68
CA HIS A 107 6.94 4.93 -1.92
C HIS A 107 7.16 5.54 -0.52
N SER A 108 8.37 5.39 0.03
CA SER A 108 8.82 6.05 1.26
C SER A 108 10.34 5.92 1.35
N THR A 109 10.94 6.40 2.44
CA THR A 109 12.38 6.23 2.65
C THR A 109 12.79 4.76 2.51
N GLY A 110 13.53 4.44 1.45
CA GLY A 110 14.05 3.11 1.19
C GLY A 110 13.02 2.05 0.78
N CYS A 111 11.77 2.42 0.44
CA CYS A 111 10.77 1.48 -0.07
C CYS A 111 10.47 1.77 -1.54
N VAL A 112 10.89 0.87 -2.41
CA VAL A 112 10.58 0.91 -3.85
C VAL A 112 9.44 -0.02 -4.14
N THR A 113 8.29 0.52 -4.58
CA THR A 113 7.17 -0.27 -5.05
C THR A 113 7.23 -0.43 -6.56
N ILE A 114 7.06 -1.66 -7.04
CA ILE A 114 7.14 -2.05 -8.46
C ILE A 114 5.85 -2.77 -8.84
N TRP A 115 5.26 -2.38 -9.98
CA TRP A 115 4.03 -2.96 -10.54
C TRP A 115 4.32 -3.65 -11.87
N PRO A 116 4.83 -4.87 -11.90
CA PRO A 116 5.22 -5.55 -13.14
C PRO A 116 4.04 -6.04 -13.97
N SER A 117 2.81 -5.95 -13.44
CA SER A 117 1.60 -6.39 -14.14
C SER A 117 0.43 -5.45 -13.87
N SER A 118 -0.12 -4.88 -14.94
CA SER A 118 -1.44 -4.23 -14.96
C SER A 118 -2.56 -5.20 -15.37
N ASN A 119 -2.24 -6.43 -15.81
CA ASN A 119 -3.24 -7.44 -16.16
C ASN A 119 -3.74 -8.18 -14.92
N CYS A 120 -5.06 -8.11 -14.68
CA CYS A 120 -5.69 -8.81 -13.58
C CYS A 120 -6.77 -9.78 -14.10
N CYS A 121 -6.72 -11.04 -13.69
CA CYS A 121 -7.70 -12.05 -14.10
C CYS A 121 -9.12 -11.73 -13.63
N TYR A 122 -9.25 -10.83 -12.66
CA TYR A 122 -10.54 -10.31 -12.17
C TYR A 122 -10.99 -9.03 -12.89
N ASP A 123 -10.20 -8.45 -13.78
CA ASP A 123 -10.59 -7.27 -14.57
C ASP A 123 -11.48 -7.69 -15.76
N LYS A 124 -12.68 -8.14 -15.41
CA LYS A 124 -13.72 -8.61 -16.32
C LYS A 124 -15.06 -7.99 -15.94
N PRO A 125 -16.02 -7.90 -16.88
CA PRO A 125 -17.37 -7.48 -16.55
C PRO A 125 -17.92 -8.25 -15.33
N ASN A 126 -18.43 -7.52 -14.33
CA ASN A 126 -18.99 -8.04 -13.08
C ASN A 126 -18.02 -8.81 -12.16
N GLU A 127 -16.72 -8.83 -12.43
CA GLU A 127 -15.71 -9.49 -11.59
C GLU A 127 -14.70 -8.51 -10.98
N LYS A 128 -14.54 -7.30 -11.55
CA LYS A 128 -13.60 -6.27 -11.09
C LYS A 128 -13.93 -5.83 -9.67
N CYS A 129 -12.88 -5.68 -8.84
CA CYS A 129 -13.00 -5.06 -7.51
C CYS A 129 -13.45 -3.60 -7.65
N LYS A 130 -14.47 -3.19 -6.87
CA LYS A 130 -15.10 -1.87 -7.01
C LYS A 130 -14.17 -0.69 -6.73
N PHE A 131 -13.17 -0.89 -5.88
CA PHE A 131 -12.18 0.14 -5.50
C PHE A 131 -10.94 0.17 -6.41
N CYS A 132 -10.80 -0.78 -7.34
CA CYS A 132 -9.57 -0.95 -8.10
C CYS A 132 -9.53 -0.04 -9.32
N SER A 133 -8.53 0.84 -9.37
CA SER A 133 -8.27 1.77 -10.49
C SER A 133 -7.34 1.18 -11.56
N ILE A 134 -6.85 -0.06 -11.38
CA ILE A 134 -5.94 -0.69 -12.36
C ILE A 134 -6.62 -0.75 -13.72
N VAL A 135 -5.94 -0.20 -14.73
CA VAL A 135 -6.30 -0.29 -16.14
C VAL A 135 -5.33 -1.25 -16.82
N LYS A 136 -5.87 -2.19 -17.59
CA LYS A 136 -5.06 -3.17 -18.31
C LYS A 136 -4.27 -2.49 -19.42
N GLU A 137 -2.96 -2.46 -19.32
CA GLU A 137 -2.03 -1.89 -20.29
C GLU A 137 -1.27 -2.98 -21.08
N SER A 138 -1.18 -4.19 -20.54
CA SER A 138 -0.46 -5.31 -21.15
C SER A 138 -1.19 -6.63 -20.98
N GLU A 139 -0.90 -7.62 -21.82
CA GLU A 139 -1.46 -8.97 -21.71
C GLU A 139 -0.70 -9.86 -20.73
N THR A 140 0.57 -9.54 -20.47
CA THR A 140 1.47 -10.33 -19.60
C THR A 140 2.19 -9.41 -18.63
N PRO A 141 2.64 -9.93 -17.47
CA PRO A 141 3.62 -9.23 -16.66
C PRO A 141 4.88 -8.91 -17.46
N LEU A 142 5.68 -7.95 -16.99
CA LEU A 142 7.03 -7.74 -17.47
C LEU A 142 7.82 -9.06 -17.39
N ASP A 143 8.64 -9.32 -18.39
CA ASP A 143 9.53 -10.48 -18.36
C ASP A 143 10.45 -10.43 -17.14
N ALA A 144 10.59 -11.55 -16.43
CA ALA A 144 11.31 -11.60 -15.17
C ALA A 144 12.83 -11.38 -15.35
N ASP A 145 13.41 -11.77 -16.48
CA ASP A 145 14.84 -11.49 -16.78
C ASP A 145 15.03 -10.01 -17.04
N VAL A 146 14.17 -9.40 -17.86
CA VAL A 146 14.21 -7.96 -18.17
C VAL A 146 14.04 -7.14 -16.89
N LEU A 147 13.07 -7.49 -16.05
CA LEU A 147 12.80 -6.76 -14.81
C LEU A 147 13.93 -6.94 -13.79
N SER A 148 14.48 -8.13 -13.64
CA SER A 148 15.58 -8.38 -12.70
C SER A 148 16.85 -7.60 -13.08
N GLU A 149 17.21 -7.54 -14.36
CA GLU A 149 18.34 -6.72 -14.82
C GLU A 149 18.09 -5.20 -14.64
N ALA A 150 16.86 -4.76 -14.85
CA ALA A 150 16.47 -3.37 -14.59
C ALA A 150 16.59 -3.01 -13.09
N ILE A 151 16.17 -3.90 -12.19
CA ILE A 151 16.31 -3.75 -10.73
C ILE A 151 17.79 -3.73 -10.33
N LYS A 152 18.61 -4.59 -10.94
CA LYS A 152 20.06 -4.60 -10.68
C LYS A 152 20.68 -3.25 -11.02
N LYS A 153 20.33 -2.67 -12.17
CA LYS A 153 20.80 -1.34 -12.55
C LYS A 153 20.30 -0.25 -11.59
N LEU A 154 19.06 -0.34 -11.09
CA LEU A 154 18.56 0.55 -10.05
C LEU A 154 19.42 0.49 -8.79
N PHE A 155 19.80 -0.71 -8.33
CA PHE A 155 20.63 -0.89 -7.14
C PHE A 155 22.09 -0.45 -7.31
N GLU A 156 22.59 -0.37 -8.54
CA GLU A 156 23.89 0.26 -8.81
C GLU A 156 23.85 1.78 -8.56
N LEU A 157 22.69 2.41 -8.77
CA LEU A 157 22.47 3.85 -8.63
C LEU A 157 21.91 4.24 -7.26
N SER A 158 21.11 3.39 -6.64
CA SER A 158 20.45 3.64 -5.35
C SER A 158 20.49 2.38 -4.50
N LYS A 159 21.35 2.37 -3.49
CA LYS A 159 21.52 1.24 -2.55
C LYS A 159 20.53 1.37 -1.38
N ASP A 160 20.38 0.27 -0.64
CA ASP A 160 19.63 0.20 0.62
C ASP A 160 18.10 0.34 0.50
N ASN A 161 17.55 0.00 -0.66
CA ASN A 161 16.10 -0.06 -0.85
C ASN A 161 15.56 -1.46 -0.54
N MET A 162 14.38 -1.50 0.10
CA MET A 162 13.54 -2.68 0.07
C MET A 162 12.65 -2.65 -1.17
N LEU A 163 12.29 -3.81 -1.67
CA LEU A 163 11.36 -3.96 -2.80
C LEU A 163 9.98 -4.38 -2.29
N ASN A 164 8.95 -3.69 -2.74
CA ASN A 164 7.55 -4.09 -2.55
C ASN A 164 6.95 -4.35 -3.93
N PHE A 165 6.59 -5.57 -4.23
CA PHE A 165 5.95 -5.93 -5.48
C PHE A 165 4.44 -5.99 -5.30
N SER A 166 3.71 -5.31 -6.19
CA SER A 166 2.25 -5.26 -6.23
C SER A 166 1.77 -5.37 -7.68
N GLY A 167 0.48 -5.40 -7.91
CA GLY A 167 -0.13 -5.36 -9.24
C GLY A 167 -1.32 -6.28 -9.42
N GLY A 168 -1.74 -6.45 -10.67
CA GLY A 168 -2.83 -7.36 -11.03
C GLY A 168 -2.44 -8.83 -10.91
N THR A 169 -3.40 -9.68 -10.59
CA THR A 169 -3.22 -11.14 -10.55
C THR A 169 -3.27 -11.69 -11.98
N TYR A 170 -2.11 -11.96 -12.58
CA TYR A 170 -2.02 -12.50 -13.94
C TYR A 170 -2.57 -13.92 -14.04
N LYS A 171 -3.40 -14.20 -15.04
CA LYS A 171 -4.08 -15.49 -15.30
C LYS A 171 -4.88 -16.04 -14.11
N ASN A 172 -4.22 -16.35 -13.02
CA ASN A 172 -4.77 -16.86 -11.77
C ASN A 172 -3.70 -16.75 -10.66
N PRO A 173 -4.08 -16.91 -9.36
CA PRO A 173 -3.12 -16.79 -8.26
C PRO A 173 -1.92 -17.74 -8.34
N ASP A 174 -2.10 -18.97 -8.83
CA ASP A 174 -1.01 -19.94 -8.93
C ASP A 174 0.03 -19.56 -10.00
N ALA A 175 -0.43 -19.10 -11.16
CA ALA A 175 0.46 -18.61 -12.23
C ALA A 175 1.22 -17.34 -11.80
N MET A 176 0.56 -16.45 -11.04
CA MET A 176 1.21 -15.27 -10.50
C MET A 176 2.24 -15.62 -9.42
N ALA A 177 1.96 -16.65 -8.60
CA ALA A 177 2.92 -17.16 -7.63
C ALA A 177 4.18 -17.74 -8.30
N ASP A 178 4.02 -18.47 -9.41
CA ASP A 178 5.16 -18.99 -10.19
C ASP A 178 6.03 -17.86 -10.75
N TYR A 179 5.39 -16.80 -11.26
CA TYR A 179 6.10 -15.60 -11.73
C TYR A 179 6.92 -14.96 -10.60
N TRP A 180 6.34 -14.78 -9.41
CA TRP A 180 7.05 -14.22 -8.25
C TRP A 180 8.23 -15.07 -7.81
N ILE A 181 8.07 -16.41 -7.79
CA ILE A 181 9.14 -17.34 -7.45
C ILE A 181 10.32 -17.20 -8.41
N ASP A 182 10.06 -17.11 -9.72
CA ASP A 182 11.10 -16.94 -10.73
C ASP A 182 11.82 -15.59 -10.60
N LEU A 183 11.07 -14.48 -10.53
CA LEU A 183 11.61 -13.14 -10.40
C LEU A 183 12.48 -12.99 -9.15
N VAL A 184 12.01 -13.48 -7.99
CA VAL A 184 12.75 -13.34 -6.73
C VAL A 184 14.04 -14.12 -6.75
N LYS A 185 14.06 -15.33 -7.31
CA LYS A 185 15.31 -16.10 -7.47
C LYS A 185 16.35 -15.33 -8.28
N LYS A 186 15.94 -14.66 -9.35
CA LYS A 186 16.82 -13.84 -10.18
C LYS A 186 17.37 -12.64 -9.40
N ILE A 187 16.54 -11.95 -8.64
CA ILE A 187 16.96 -10.82 -7.79
C ILE A 187 17.91 -11.28 -6.69
N ARG A 188 17.66 -12.43 -6.07
CA ARG A 188 18.52 -12.98 -5.00
C ARG A 188 19.93 -13.35 -5.48
N ALA A 189 20.13 -13.55 -6.76
CA ALA A 189 21.46 -13.77 -7.33
C ALA A 189 22.40 -12.56 -7.18
N PHE A 190 21.88 -11.34 -6.99
CA PHE A 190 22.69 -10.12 -6.88
C PHE A 190 22.32 -9.22 -5.69
N SER A 191 21.23 -9.43 -4.98
CA SER A 191 20.77 -8.53 -3.92
C SER A 191 20.21 -9.24 -2.69
N PRO A 192 20.65 -8.86 -1.47
CA PRO A 192 20.05 -9.27 -0.21
C PRO A 192 18.90 -8.35 0.25
N ALA A 193 18.49 -7.36 -0.55
CA ALA A 193 17.45 -6.39 -0.20
C ALA A 193 16.17 -7.10 0.27
N LYS A 194 15.45 -6.49 1.23
CA LYS A 194 14.18 -7.05 1.69
C LYS A 194 13.14 -7.01 0.58
N ILE A 195 12.38 -8.10 0.43
CA ILE A 195 11.36 -8.28 -0.61
C ILE A 195 10.03 -8.60 0.04
N ALA A 196 9.06 -7.72 -0.17
CA ALA A 196 7.65 -7.94 0.14
C ALA A 196 6.86 -8.15 -1.16
N ILE A 197 5.90 -9.07 -1.15
CA ILE A 197 5.06 -9.33 -2.34
C ILE A 197 3.59 -9.33 -1.95
N GLU A 198 2.80 -8.57 -2.71
CA GLU A 198 1.36 -8.58 -2.67
C GLU A 198 0.82 -9.60 -3.70
N PHE A 199 0.03 -10.57 -3.23
CA PHE A 199 -0.53 -11.61 -4.08
C PHE A 199 -1.87 -12.13 -3.54
N ALA A 200 -2.70 -12.69 -4.41
CA ALA A 200 -3.89 -13.44 -4.00
C ALA A 200 -3.48 -14.87 -3.57
N PRO A 201 -4.09 -15.45 -2.52
CA PRO A 201 -3.79 -16.81 -2.08
C PRO A 201 -3.83 -17.81 -3.25
N PRO A 202 -2.73 -18.54 -3.53
CA PRO A 202 -2.72 -19.59 -4.54
C PRO A 202 -3.57 -20.78 -4.10
N SER A 203 -4.11 -21.55 -5.04
CA SER A 203 -4.85 -22.77 -4.73
C SER A 203 -3.93 -23.86 -4.17
N ASP A 204 -2.70 -23.94 -4.67
CA ASP A 204 -1.63 -24.76 -4.09
C ASP A 204 -0.84 -23.95 -3.04
N LEU A 205 -1.15 -24.15 -1.77
CA LEU A 205 -0.47 -23.45 -0.67
C LEU A 205 1.04 -23.78 -0.55
N GLN A 206 1.54 -24.84 -1.21
CA GLN A 206 2.99 -25.11 -1.29
C GLN A 206 3.73 -24.02 -2.06
N LYS A 207 3.05 -23.24 -2.90
CA LYS A 207 3.66 -22.09 -3.56
C LYS A 207 4.06 -20.97 -2.56
N ILE A 208 3.38 -20.84 -1.43
CA ILE A 208 3.75 -19.94 -0.32
C ILE A 208 5.11 -20.38 0.27
N VAL A 209 5.31 -21.69 0.45
CA VAL A 209 6.61 -22.25 0.89
C VAL A 209 7.70 -21.94 -0.14
N LYS A 210 7.43 -22.21 -1.42
CA LYS A 210 8.37 -21.95 -2.52
C LYS A 210 8.73 -20.47 -2.67
N MET A 211 7.80 -19.54 -2.40
CA MET A 211 8.10 -18.10 -2.35
C MET A 211 9.12 -17.80 -1.26
N LYS A 212 8.95 -18.34 -0.05
CA LYS A 212 9.92 -18.18 1.04
C LYS A 212 11.27 -18.75 0.68
N GLU A 213 11.31 -19.96 0.12
CA GLU A 213 12.54 -20.61 -0.35
C GLU A 213 13.24 -19.82 -1.47
N ALA A 214 12.46 -19.15 -2.33
CA ALA A 214 12.99 -18.25 -3.35
C ALA A 214 13.62 -16.98 -2.74
N GLY A 215 13.26 -16.63 -1.50
CA GLY A 215 13.84 -15.51 -0.78
C GLY A 215 12.88 -14.34 -0.52
N VAL A 216 11.57 -14.54 -0.64
CA VAL A 216 10.58 -13.53 -0.19
C VAL A 216 10.68 -13.37 1.32
N ASP A 217 10.70 -12.13 1.82
CA ASP A 217 10.77 -11.82 3.25
C ASP A 217 9.38 -11.62 3.87
N VAL A 218 8.44 -10.99 3.15
CA VAL A 218 7.10 -10.66 3.64
C VAL A 218 6.03 -11.06 2.63
N ALA A 219 5.00 -11.75 3.09
CA ALA A 219 3.84 -12.13 2.31
C ALA A 219 2.66 -11.18 2.60
N ILE A 220 2.08 -10.58 1.57
CA ILE A 220 0.95 -9.66 1.68
C ILE A 220 -0.23 -10.25 0.90
N MET A 221 -1.29 -10.66 1.60
CA MET A 221 -2.48 -11.25 0.99
C MET A 221 -3.72 -10.46 1.40
N ASN A 222 -4.08 -9.45 0.62
CA ASN A 222 -5.13 -8.50 0.95
C ASN A 222 -6.52 -9.13 0.89
N LEU A 223 -7.20 -9.24 2.05
CA LEU A 223 -8.59 -9.70 2.16
C LEU A 223 -9.58 -8.62 1.69
N GLU A 224 -9.24 -7.34 1.91
CA GLU A 224 -9.95 -6.11 1.52
C GLU A 224 -11.25 -5.88 2.32
N VAL A 225 -12.14 -6.88 2.38
CA VAL A 225 -13.47 -6.78 2.97
C VAL A 225 -13.68 -7.91 3.98
N ALA A 226 -13.98 -7.54 5.22
CA ALA A 226 -14.11 -8.44 6.36
C ALA A 226 -15.37 -9.32 6.32
N ASN A 227 -16.46 -8.79 5.75
CA ASN A 227 -17.75 -9.49 5.65
C ASN A 227 -17.85 -10.22 4.32
N ASP A 228 -18.06 -11.55 4.32
CA ASP A 228 -18.05 -12.38 3.11
C ASP A 228 -19.17 -12.02 2.12
N ASP A 229 -20.36 -11.68 2.59
CA ASP A 229 -21.47 -11.29 1.69
C ASP A 229 -21.23 -9.91 1.05
N LEU A 230 -20.65 -8.98 1.79
CA LEU A 230 -20.24 -7.70 1.25
C LEU A 230 -19.03 -7.86 0.31
N ARG A 231 -18.11 -8.77 0.64
CA ARG A 231 -16.95 -9.10 -0.20
C ARG A 231 -17.37 -9.62 -1.58
N LYS A 232 -18.43 -10.42 -1.67
CA LYS A 232 -19.01 -10.86 -2.95
C LYS A 232 -19.52 -9.70 -3.80
N LYS A 233 -19.97 -8.62 -3.17
CA LYS A 233 -20.47 -7.42 -3.86
C LYS A 233 -19.35 -6.46 -4.27
N ILE A 234 -18.34 -6.29 -3.41
CA ILE A 234 -17.23 -5.35 -3.60
C ILE A 234 -16.09 -5.96 -4.44
N CYS A 235 -15.78 -7.23 -4.22
CA CYS A 235 -14.70 -7.97 -4.88
C CYS A 235 -15.21 -9.24 -5.55
N PRO A 236 -16.19 -9.17 -6.49
CA PRO A 236 -16.93 -10.34 -6.96
C PRO A 236 -16.03 -11.43 -7.56
N GLY A 237 -15.00 -11.07 -8.31
CA GLY A 237 -14.05 -12.03 -8.85
C GLY A 237 -13.12 -12.63 -7.80
N LYS A 238 -12.55 -11.78 -6.94
CA LYS A 238 -11.61 -12.15 -5.88
C LYS A 238 -12.30 -12.95 -4.77
N SER A 239 -13.61 -12.74 -4.53
CA SER A 239 -14.41 -13.48 -3.55
C SER A 239 -14.61 -14.96 -3.89
N LYS A 240 -14.29 -15.39 -5.11
CA LYS A 240 -14.24 -16.82 -5.49
C LYS A 240 -13.16 -17.60 -4.71
N ILE A 241 -12.13 -16.91 -4.20
CA ILE A 241 -11.24 -17.44 -3.17
C ILE A 241 -12.01 -17.33 -1.85
N SER A 242 -12.40 -18.45 -1.27
CA SER A 242 -13.21 -18.46 -0.06
C SER A 242 -12.48 -17.83 1.15
N TYR A 243 -13.27 -17.37 2.10
CA TYR A 243 -12.75 -16.84 3.35
C TYR A 243 -11.87 -17.86 4.10
N ASP A 244 -12.34 -19.11 4.18
CA ASP A 244 -11.58 -20.21 4.79
C ASP A 244 -10.25 -20.45 4.08
N HIS A 245 -10.22 -20.36 2.74
CA HIS A 245 -8.97 -20.50 2.00
C HIS A 245 -7.98 -19.37 2.28
N TYR A 246 -8.48 -18.12 2.46
CA TYR A 246 -7.64 -17.02 2.93
C TYR A 246 -6.99 -17.32 4.28
N TYR A 247 -7.77 -17.81 5.24
CA TYR A 247 -7.26 -18.16 6.57
C TYR A 247 -6.31 -19.35 6.56
N ASN A 248 -6.56 -20.35 5.72
CA ASN A 248 -5.62 -21.44 5.51
C ASN A 248 -4.28 -20.92 4.92
N ALA A 249 -4.34 -19.99 3.96
CA ALA A 249 -3.17 -19.36 3.39
C ALA A 249 -2.44 -18.47 4.42
N PHE A 250 -3.14 -17.71 5.25
CA PHE A 250 -2.57 -16.93 6.35
C PHE A 250 -1.82 -17.82 7.35
N ASN A 251 -2.46 -18.89 7.82
CA ASN A 251 -1.82 -19.83 8.75
C ASN A 251 -0.56 -20.46 8.14
N LYS A 252 -0.64 -20.91 6.86
CA LYS A 252 0.52 -21.46 6.16
C LYS A 252 1.61 -20.39 6.00
N ALA A 253 1.27 -19.16 5.67
CA ALA A 253 2.22 -18.09 5.51
C ALA A 253 2.88 -17.72 6.86
N VAL A 254 2.14 -17.62 7.95
CA VAL A 254 2.72 -17.35 9.29
C VAL A 254 3.65 -18.46 9.74
N GLU A 255 3.29 -19.72 9.48
CA GLU A 255 4.17 -20.88 9.74
C GLU A 255 5.54 -20.71 9.03
N VAL A 256 5.54 -20.20 7.80
CA VAL A 256 6.70 -20.18 6.91
C VAL A 256 7.49 -18.86 7.02
N PHE A 257 6.82 -17.72 7.09
CA PHE A 257 7.43 -16.39 7.14
C PHE A 257 7.71 -15.90 8.55
N GLY A 258 6.96 -16.40 9.52
CA GLY A 258 7.05 -16.01 10.92
C GLY A 258 6.00 -14.98 11.33
N TRP A 259 5.86 -14.82 12.65
CA TRP A 259 4.93 -13.91 13.31
C TRP A 259 5.16 -12.47 12.88
N GLY A 260 4.12 -11.79 12.39
CA GLY A 260 4.17 -10.41 11.94
C GLY A 260 4.81 -10.18 10.57
N GLN A 261 5.28 -11.24 9.87
CA GLN A 261 5.82 -11.13 8.50
C GLN A 261 4.80 -11.49 7.41
N VAL A 262 3.55 -11.64 7.81
CA VAL A 262 2.41 -11.78 6.91
C VAL A 262 1.48 -10.60 7.16
N SER A 263 1.00 -9.93 6.13
CA SER A 263 0.07 -8.81 6.30
C SER A 263 -1.13 -8.89 5.36
N SER A 264 -2.18 -8.18 5.73
CA SER A 264 -3.40 -8.07 4.94
C SER A 264 -4.04 -6.70 5.13
N VAL A 265 -4.49 -6.11 4.02
CA VAL A 265 -5.21 -4.84 4.03
C VAL A 265 -6.71 -5.08 4.14
N LEU A 266 -7.37 -4.26 4.95
CA LEU A 266 -8.81 -4.03 4.96
C LEU A 266 -9.09 -2.59 4.56
N ILE A 267 -10.22 -2.36 3.86
CA ILE A 267 -10.56 -1.03 3.35
C ILE A 267 -11.67 -0.41 4.21
N ALA A 268 -11.38 0.70 4.86
CA ALA A 268 -12.36 1.49 5.62
C ALA A 268 -13.18 2.40 4.68
N GLY A 269 -14.44 2.64 5.04
CA GLY A 269 -15.37 3.49 4.29
C GLY A 269 -16.25 2.74 3.27
N ILE A 270 -16.01 1.44 3.04
CA ILE A 270 -16.83 0.58 2.17
C ILE A 270 -17.52 -0.56 2.93
N GLN A 271 -17.30 -0.66 4.20
CA GLN A 271 -17.81 -1.70 5.09
C GLN A 271 -17.96 -1.14 6.52
N PRO A 272 -18.78 -1.77 7.39
CA PRO A 272 -18.91 -1.36 8.78
C PRO A 272 -17.57 -1.41 9.52
N LYS A 273 -17.29 -0.42 10.35
CA LYS A 273 -16.06 -0.37 11.14
C LYS A 273 -15.94 -1.50 12.15
N GLU A 274 -17.07 -1.95 12.69
CA GLU A 274 -17.14 -3.08 13.62
C GLU A 274 -16.67 -4.38 12.98
N ASP A 275 -17.02 -4.61 11.71
CA ASP A 275 -16.55 -5.77 10.93
C ASP A 275 -15.04 -5.69 10.74
N ILE A 276 -14.50 -4.49 10.41
CA ILE A 276 -13.05 -4.26 10.28
C ILE A 276 -12.34 -4.55 11.60
N MET A 277 -12.80 -3.98 12.72
CA MET A 277 -12.17 -4.15 14.02
C MET A 277 -12.17 -5.62 14.48
N SER A 278 -13.30 -6.32 14.27
CA SER A 278 -13.40 -7.76 14.54
C SER A 278 -12.42 -8.57 13.71
N GLU A 279 -12.29 -8.24 12.43
CA GLU A 279 -11.40 -8.95 11.51
C GLU A 279 -9.93 -8.69 11.83
N CYS A 280 -9.57 -7.45 12.19
CA CYS A 280 -8.23 -7.12 12.66
C CYS A 280 -7.83 -7.98 13.87
N GLU A 281 -8.75 -8.21 14.81
CA GLU A 281 -8.45 -9.07 15.97
C GLU A 281 -8.24 -10.53 15.57
N LYS A 282 -9.05 -11.06 14.64
CA LYS A 282 -8.87 -12.44 14.13
C LYS A 282 -7.51 -12.61 13.46
N MET A 283 -7.12 -11.66 12.60
CA MET A 283 -5.81 -11.67 11.92
C MET A 283 -4.67 -11.57 12.94
N ALA A 284 -4.74 -10.62 13.87
CA ALA A 284 -3.69 -10.40 14.86
C ALA A 284 -3.48 -11.63 15.77
N LYS A 285 -4.54 -12.35 16.13
CA LYS A 285 -4.49 -13.59 16.93
C LYS A 285 -3.66 -14.70 16.29
N ILE A 286 -3.59 -14.74 14.98
CA ILE A 286 -2.83 -15.76 14.24
C ILE A 286 -1.49 -15.24 13.72
N GLY A 287 -1.06 -14.04 14.11
CA GLY A 287 0.23 -13.46 13.73
C GLY A 287 0.26 -12.77 12.36
N VAL A 288 -0.89 -12.56 11.73
CA VAL A 288 -1.04 -11.72 10.54
C VAL A 288 -1.12 -10.26 10.98
N PHE A 289 -0.33 -9.39 10.36
CA PHE A 289 -0.31 -7.97 10.62
C PHE A 289 -1.44 -7.29 9.84
N PRO A 290 -2.54 -6.88 10.48
CA PRO A 290 -3.62 -6.19 9.79
C PRO A 290 -3.24 -4.73 9.52
N THR A 291 -3.62 -4.21 8.36
CA THR A 291 -3.47 -2.81 7.97
C THR A 291 -4.81 -2.31 7.47
N VAL A 292 -5.21 -1.11 7.87
CA VAL A 292 -6.49 -0.52 7.44
C VAL A 292 -6.21 0.74 6.64
N MET A 293 -6.63 0.73 5.38
CA MET A 293 -6.50 1.86 4.48
C MET A 293 -7.89 2.47 4.22
N PRO A 294 -8.04 3.81 4.21
CA PRO A 294 -9.29 4.40 3.80
C PRO A 294 -9.53 4.18 2.32
N ILE A 295 -10.79 3.99 1.93
CA ILE A 295 -11.17 4.03 0.52
C ILE A 295 -10.74 5.35 -0.11
N ARG A 296 -10.17 5.28 -1.29
CA ARG A 296 -9.95 6.41 -2.19
C ARG A 296 -10.73 6.14 -3.46
N PRO A 297 -11.71 6.97 -3.79
CA PRO A 297 -12.44 6.83 -5.05
C PRO A 297 -11.57 7.37 -6.19
N LEU A 298 -10.54 6.60 -6.52
CA LEU A 298 -9.58 6.93 -7.56
C LEU A 298 -10.26 6.96 -8.93
N ASP A 299 -9.75 7.78 -9.83
CA ASP A 299 -10.17 7.80 -11.21
C ASP A 299 -10.04 6.40 -11.82
N ASN A 300 -10.99 6.01 -12.67
CA ASN A 300 -11.13 4.66 -13.25
C ASN A 300 -11.53 3.53 -12.27
N ALA A 301 -11.69 3.78 -10.98
CA ALA A 301 -12.29 2.79 -10.08
C ALA A 301 -13.81 2.73 -10.28
N PRO A 302 -14.43 1.53 -10.25
CA PRO A 302 -15.89 1.41 -10.35
C PRO A 302 -16.68 1.91 -9.13
N VAL A 303 -16.00 2.32 -8.06
CA VAL A 303 -16.64 2.85 -6.85
C VAL A 303 -17.24 4.23 -7.14
N ASP A 304 -18.38 4.55 -6.49
CA ASP A 304 -18.94 5.89 -6.53
C ASP A 304 -17.93 6.92 -5.99
N LEU A 305 -17.71 8.00 -6.74
CA LEU A 305 -16.82 9.10 -6.35
C LEU A 305 -17.21 9.77 -5.03
N ASN A 306 -18.45 9.60 -4.57
CA ASN A 306 -18.91 10.08 -3.27
C ASN A 306 -18.60 9.11 -2.11
N THR A 307 -18.12 7.90 -2.38
CA THR A 307 -17.75 6.96 -1.33
C THR A 307 -16.53 7.49 -0.58
N ARG A 308 -16.66 7.71 0.71
CA ARG A 308 -15.61 8.24 1.59
C ARG A 308 -15.48 7.42 2.85
N CYS A 309 -14.29 7.44 3.42
CA CYS A 309 -14.07 7.05 4.81
C CYS A 309 -14.14 8.32 5.66
N ASP A 310 -14.92 8.27 6.76
CA ASP A 310 -14.90 9.33 7.76
C ASP A 310 -13.54 9.31 8.48
N PRO A 311 -12.83 10.44 8.61
CA PRO A 311 -11.57 10.50 9.35
C PRO A 311 -11.68 10.03 10.80
N ASP A 312 -12.79 10.33 11.50
CA ASP A 312 -13.00 9.93 12.89
C ASP A 312 -13.19 8.39 12.98
N ASP A 313 -13.91 7.77 12.05
CA ASP A 313 -14.02 6.31 11.96
C ASP A 313 -12.65 5.67 11.70
N LEU A 314 -11.83 6.25 10.82
CA LEU A 314 -10.47 5.76 10.58
C LEU A 314 -9.60 5.84 11.84
N ILE A 315 -9.70 6.94 12.60
CA ILE A 315 -8.97 7.12 13.87
C ILE A 315 -9.44 6.09 14.91
N GLU A 316 -10.74 5.85 15.02
CA GLU A 316 -11.31 4.86 15.94
C GLU A 316 -10.81 3.45 15.62
N ILE A 317 -10.89 3.03 14.36
CA ILE A 317 -10.39 1.73 13.89
C ILE A 317 -8.90 1.59 14.19
N ALA A 318 -8.09 2.57 13.83
CA ALA A 318 -6.63 2.52 14.01
C ALA A 318 -6.22 2.54 15.49
N THR A 319 -6.96 3.26 16.33
CA THR A 319 -6.74 3.26 17.79
C THR A 319 -7.06 1.89 18.38
N HIS A 320 -8.15 1.25 17.95
CA HIS A 320 -8.45 -0.12 18.34
C HIS A 320 -7.38 -1.10 17.88
N LEU A 321 -6.97 -1.00 16.61
CA LEU A 321 -5.92 -1.83 16.03
C LEU A 321 -4.58 -1.66 16.76
N ALA A 322 -4.19 -0.43 17.13
CA ALA A 322 -2.96 -0.19 17.90
C ALA A 322 -2.90 -1.00 19.19
N LYS A 323 -4.02 -1.07 19.94
CA LYS A 323 -4.12 -1.89 21.15
C LYS A 323 -3.97 -3.39 20.86
N LEU A 324 -4.55 -3.87 19.73
CA LEU A 324 -4.39 -5.26 19.31
C LEU A 324 -2.93 -5.57 18.93
N LEU A 325 -2.26 -4.66 18.24
CA LEU A 325 -0.85 -4.84 17.87
C LEU A 325 0.05 -4.98 19.10
N VAL A 326 -0.18 -4.15 20.12
CA VAL A 326 0.52 -4.28 21.43
C VAL A 326 0.16 -5.61 22.10
N LYS A 327 -1.13 -5.93 22.20
CA LYS A 327 -1.65 -7.16 22.84
C LYS A 327 -1.06 -8.44 22.25
N TYR A 328 -0.93 -8.49 20.91
CA TYR A 328 -0.46 -9.67 20.19
C TYR A 328 1.01 -9.59 19.79
N ASN A 329 1.76 -8.61 20.31
CA ASN A 329 3.20 -8.42 20.02
C ASN A 329 3.50 -8.35 18.51
N LEU A 330 2.68 -7.59 17.77
CA LEU A 330 2.89 -7.25 16.37
C LEU A 330 3.55 -5.86 16.31
N ASP A 331 4.85 -5.82 16.04
CA ASP A 331 5.67 -4.60 16.14
C ASP A 331 6.05 -4.11 14.73
N PHE A 332 5.69 -2.88 14.41
CA PHE A 332 6.08 -2.22 13.15
C PHE A 332 7.58 -2.19 12.91
N LYS A 333 8.39 -2.12 13.97
CA LYS A 333 9.86 -2.11 13.85
C LYS A 333 10.41 -3.44 13.36
N LYS A 334 9.71 -4.54 13.67
CA LYS A 334 10.10 -5.90 13.29
C LYS A 334 9.54 -6.32 11.93
N GLN A 335 8.52 -5.63 11.45
CA GLN A 335 7.92 -5.85 10.15
C GLN A 335 8.89 -5.40 9.06
N GLU A 336 9.12 -6.22 8.04
CA GLU A 336 10.10 -5.96 6.97
C GLU A 336 9.44 -5.57 5.63
N GLY A 337 8.11 -5.39 5.61
CA GLY A 337 7.34 -5.07 4.41
C GLY A 337 6.87 -3.60 4.34
N CYS A 338 6.02 -3.34 3.35
CA CYS A 338 5.43 -2.03 3.07
C CYS A 338 4.69 -1.44 4.29
N THR A 339 4.05 -2.26 5.11
CA THR A 339 3.34 -1.87 6.33
C THR A 339 4.21 -1.05 7.29
N LYS A 340 5.53 -1.32 7.35
CA LYS A 340 6.49 -0.59 8.16
C LYS A 340 6.55 0.91 7.85
N CYS A 341 6.30 1.29 6.61
CA CYS A 341 6.36 2.70 6.18
C CYS A 341 5.22 3.55 6.76
N GLY A 342 4.05 2.95 6.97
CA GLY A 342 2.86 3.60 7.53
C GLY A 342 2.29 4.73 6.69
N GLY A 343 2.75 4.95 5.44
CA GLY A 343 2.34 6.10 4.64
C GLY A 343 0.87 6.08 4.18
N CYS A 344 0.30 4.89 4.00
CA CYS A 344 -1.06 4.71 3.48
C CYS A 344 -2.11 4.50 4.58
N SER A 345 -1.71 4.51 5.85
CA SER A 345 -2.55 4.20 7.00
C SER A 345 -2.10 5.01 8.23
N ILE A 346 -2.85 4.98 9.32
CA ILE A 346 -2.52 5.73 10.55
C ILE A 346 -2.19 4.85 11.75
N GLU A 347 -2.22 3.53 11.62
CA GLU A 347 -2.00 2.58 12.74
C GLU A 347 -0.61 2.72 13.34
N ASN A 348 0.41 3.03 12.54
CA ASN A 348 1.77 3.23 13.06
C ASN A 348 1.83 4.42 14.03
N ASP A 349 1.12 5.50 13.71
CA ASP A 349 1.04 6.69 14.57
C ASP A 349 0.24 6.40 15.84
N CYS A 350 -0.90 5.70 15.72
CA CYS A 350 -1.69 5.25 16.86
C CYS A 350 -0.91 4.26 17.75
N TYR A 351 -0.14 3.35 17.15
CA TYR A 351 0.71 2.40 17.89
C TYR A 351 1.82 3.11 18.67
N ARG A 352 2.48 4.11 18.06
CA ARG A 352 3.46 4.94 18.78
C ARG A 352 2.84 5.66 19.97
N LYS A 353 1.63 6.20 19.79
CA LYS A 353 0.86 6.81 20.89
C LYS A 353 0.51 5.81 22.00
N GLU A 354 0.06 4.61 21.63
CA GLU A 354 -0.27 3.54 22.59
C GLU A 354 0.95 3.13 23.43
N LEU A 355 2.14 3.00 22.78
CA LEU A 355 3.38 2.69 23.49
C LEU A 355 3.85 3.81 24.44
N GLN A 356 3.46 5.07 24.22
CA GLN A 356 3.77 6.17 25.16
C GLN A 356 2.87 6.15 26.39
N ASN A 357 1.71 5.51 26.30
CA ASN A 357 0.71 5.42 27.37
C ASN A 357 0.83 4.12 28.18
N ALA A 358 1.61 3.14 27.72
CA ALA A 358 1.84 1.84 28.35
C ALA A 358 3.08 1.89 29.27
#